data_b9c6cc4425da375662460a575c731095
#
_entry.id   b9c6cc4425da375662460a575c731095
#
_cell.length_a   1.000
_cell.length_b   1.000
_cell.length_c   1.000
_cell.angle_alpha   90.00
_cell.angle_beta   90.00
_cell.angle_gamma   90.00
#
_symmetry.space_group_name_H-M   'P 1'
#
loop_
_entity.id
_entity.type
_entity.pdbx_description
1 polymer ?
#
loop_
_entity_poly.entity_id
_entity_poly.type
_entity_poly.pdbx_seq_one_letter_code
_entity_poly.pdbx_strand_id
1 'polypeptide(L)'
;MTDFDEQWKKVMGEEYLGEQKDKFDFSQKRVEEFKKLTGINDNGLDGKICLDAGCGPGRWTYAMQQLGAKKVDSFDVSSEAIKRCREINPDANEGSIFDLKPNPVYDFVLSWGVLHHNKNTREAFSKVASQVKKDGMLHIMVYDKKYDHEYDGY
;
A
#
# COMPACT_ATOMS: atom_id res chain seq x y z
N MET A 1 -9.02 16.11 8.81
CA MET A 1 -9.19 15.44 7.50
C MET A 1 -7.97 15.76 6.67
N THR A 2 -7.30 14.78 6.12
CA THR A 2 -6.16 14.98 5.22
C THR A 2 -6.65 15.18 3.77
N ASP A 3 -5.81 15.75 2.90
CA ASP A 3 -6.11 15.85 1.46
C ASP A 3 -6.34 14.44 0.86
N PHE A 4 -5.67 13.43 1.43
CA PHE A 4 -5.87 12.03 1.05
C PHE A 4 -7.24 11.48 1.47
N ASP A 5 -7.82 11.94 2.57
CA ASP A 5 -9.19 11.55 2.95
C ASP A 5 -10.22 12.02 1.92
N GLU A 6 -10.07 13.24 1.41
CA GLU A 6 -10.93 13.75 0.34
C GLU A 6 -10.75 12.98 -0.95
N GLN A 7 -9.50 12.65 -1.30
CA GLN A 7 -9.19 11.83 -2.47
C GLN A 7 -9.85 10.45 -2.36
N TRP A 8 -9.69 9.75 -1.24
CA TRP A 8 -10.27 8.43 -1.05
C TRP A 8 -11.78 8.45 -0.96
N LYS A 9 -12.40 9.48 -0.39
CA LYS A 9 -13.86 9.68 -0.45
C LYS A 9 -14.36 9.77 -1.89
N LYS A 10 -13.66 10.51 -2.73
CA LYS A 10 -13.99 10.60 -4.17
C LYS A 10 -13.83 9.24 -4.85
N VAL A 11 -12.70 8.55 -4.66
CA VAL A 11 -12.41 7.25 -5.30
C VAL A 11 -13.38 6.16 -4.87
N MET A 12 -13.84 6.16 -3.61
CA MET A 12 -14.75 5.14 -3.06
C MET A 12 -16.21 5.56 -3.07
N GLY A 13 -16.52 6.85 -3.36
CA GLY A 13 -17.87 7.39 -3.39
C GLY A 13 -18.67 6.97 -4.63
N GLU A 14 -19.99 7.15 -4.56
CA GLU A 14 -20.90 6.81 -5.65
C GLU A 14 -20.66 7.62 -6.94
N GLU A 15 -20.08 8.82 -6.83
CA GLU A 15 -19.76 9.68 -7.97
C GLU A 15 -18.65 9.12 -8.87
N TYR A 16 -17.84 8.21 -8.35
CA TYR A 16 -16.82 7.48 -9.11
C TYR A 16 -17.31 6.07 -9.51
N LEU A 17 -18.57 5.97 -9.93
CA LEU A 17 -19.13 4.78 -10.56
C LEU A 17 -18.48 4.57 -11.94
N GLY A 18 -17.32 3.93 -11.98
CA GLY A 18 -16.60 3.68 -13.21
C GLY A 18 -15.32 2.89 -12.97
N GLU A 19 -14.42 2.94 -13.94
CA GLU A 19 -13.14 2.19 -13.97
C GLU A 19 -12.28 2.32 -12.70
N GLN A 20 -12.42 3.39 -11.92
CA GLN A 20 -11.62 3.61 -10.71
C GLN A 20 -12.05 2.69 -9.55
N LYS A 21 -13.36 2.48 -9.36
CA LYS A 21 -13.87 1.61 -8.29
C LYS A 21 -13.41 0.16 -8.48
N ASP A 22 -13.34 -0.29 -9.73
CA ASP A 22 -12.90 -1.63 -10.09
C ASP A 22 -11.40 -1.86 -9.89
N LYS A 23 -10.61 -0.80 -9.68
CA LYS A 23 -9.17 -0.91 -9.40
C LYS A 23 -8.84 -1.17 -7.94
N PHE A 24 -9.79 -0.94 -7.04
CA PHE A 24 -9.61 -1.06 -5.58
C PHE A 24 -10.52 -2.12 -4.96
N ASP A 25 -11.05 -3.02 -5.78
CA ASP A 25 -11.84 -4.14 -5.33
C ASP A 25 -10.98 -5.23 -4.67
N PHE A 26 -11.62 -6.08 -3.91
CA PHE A 26 -11.01 -7.28 -3.33
C PHE A 26 -11.40 -8.48 -4.21
N SER A 27 -10.59 -8.75 -5.23
CA SER A 27 -10.90 -9.75 -6.24
C SER A 27 -9.67 -10.51 -6.69
N GLN A 28 -9.88 -11.67 -7.31
CA GLN A 28 -8.81 -12.44 -7.94
C GLN A 28 -8.08 -11.63 -9.03
N LYS A 29 -8.77 -10.72 -9.70
CA LYS A 29 -8.14 -9.80 -10.67
C LYS A 29 -7.04 -8.96 -10.01
N ARG A 30 -7.24 -8.48 -8.76
CA ARG A 30 -6.21 -7.74 -8.02
C ARG A 30 -5.02 -8.63 -7.66
N VAL A 31 -5.27 -9.88 -7.33
CA VAL A 31 -4.20 -10.86 -7.05
C VAL A 31 -3.34 -11.08 -8.30
N GLU A 32 -3.96 -11.34 -9.44
CA GLU A 32 -3.22 -11.55 -10.70
C GLU A 32 -2.45 -10.29 -11.14
N GLU A 33 -3.04 -9.12 -10.96
CA GLU A 33 -2.36 -7.85 -11.22
C GLU A 33 -1.14 -7.67 -10.30
N PHE A 34 -1.28 -7.94 -9.01
CA PHE A 34 -0.18 -7.88 -8.05
C PHE A 34 0.97 -8.82 -8.43
N LYS A 35 0.66 -10.06 -8.80
CA LYS A 35 1.65 -11.03 -9.29
C LYS A 35 2.42 -10.50 -10.49
N LYS A 36 1.69 -9.95 -11.46
CA LYS A 36 2.28 -9.37 -12.68
C LYS A 36 3.20 -8.18 -12.38
N LEU A 37 2.78 -7.30 -11.47
CA LEU A 37 3.50 -6.08 -11.14
C LEU A 37 4.73 -6.33 -10.27
N THR A 38 4.67 -7.30 -9.36
CA THR A 38 5.74 -7.59 -8.39
C THR A 38 6.64 -8.76 -8.78
N GLY A 39 6.19 -9.62 -9.69
CA GLY A 39 6.87 -10.87 -10.01
C GLY A 39 6.70 -11.99 -8.96
N ILE A 40 5.88 -11.74 -7.94
CA ILE A 40 5.57 -12.76 -6.93
C ILE A 40 4.57 -13.75 -7.54
N ASN A 41 4.89 -15.03 -7.49
CA ASN A 41 4.05 -16.11 -7.99
C ASN A 41 3.08 -16.65 -6.93
N ASP A 42 2.27 -17.63 -7.31
CA ASP A 42 1.38 -18.34 -6.39
C ASP A 42 2.18 -18.91 -5.21
N ASN A 43 1.65 -18.74 -4.01
CA ASN A 43 2.31 -19.13 -2.76
C ASN A 43 3.65 -18.43 -2.48
N GLY A 44 3.99 -17.39 -3.25
CA GLY A 44 5.26 -16.66 -3.10
C GLY A 44 5.40 -15.93 -1.76
N LEU A 45 4.30 -15.73 -1.05
CA LEU A 45 4.28 -15.12 0.28
C LEU A 45 3.89 -16.12 1.39
N ASP A 46 3.88 -17.43 1.09
CA ASP A 46 3.51 -18.45 2.08
C ASP A 46 4.31 -18.32 3.37
N GLY A 47 3.58 -18.16 4.47
CA GLY A 47 4.15 -18.04 5.82
C GLY A 47 4.92 -16.76 6.07
N LYS A 48 4.98 -15.82 5.12
CA LYS A 48 5.70 -14.55 5.24
C LYS A 48 4.96 -13.55 6.10
N ILE A 49 5.73 -12.72 6.81
CA ILE A 49 5.24 -11.54 7.51
C ILE A 49 5.50 -10.33 6.60
N CYS A 50 4.44 -9.63 6.23
CA CYS A 50 4.47 -8.56 5.24
C CYS A 50 4.05 -7.23 5.84
N LEU A 51 4.52 -6.13 5.23
CA LEU A 51 4.10 -4.77 5.53
C LEU A 51 3.61 -4.10 4.24
N ASP A 52 2.43 -3.49 4.31
CA ASP A 52 1.88 -2.60 3.28
C ASP A 52 1.94 -1.15 3.79
N ALA A 53 3.01 -0.46 3.43
CA ALA A 53 3.31 0.89 3.90
C ALA A 53 2.67 1.94 2.98
N GLY A 54 1.56 2.52 3.42
CA GLY A 54 0.68 3.36 2.62
C GLY A 54 -0.30 2.50 1.85
N CYS A 55 -1.06 1.67 2.57
CA CYS A 55 -1.90 0.62 1.99
C CYS A 55 -3.13 1.14 1.23
N GLY A 56 -3.48 2.43 1.40
CA GLY A 56 -4.74 2.95 0.87
C GLY A 56 -5.93 2.10 1.33
N PRO A 57 -6.92 1.86 0.46
CA PRO A 57 -8.10 1.05 0.82
C PRO A 57 -7.82 -0.47 0.92
N GLY A 58 -6.57 -0.93 0.73
CA GLY A 58 -6.17 -2.30 1.06
C GLY A 58 -6.13 -3.29 -0.09
N ARG A 59 -6.17 -2.85 -1.37
CA ARG A 59 -6.16 -3.80 -2.51
C ARG A 59 -4.93 -4.71 -2.53
N TRP A 60 -3.76 -4.18 -2.20
CA TRP A 60 -2.53 -4.96 -2.18
C TRP A 60 -2.36 -5.75 -0.88
N THR A 61 -2.85 -5.22 0.24
CA THR A 61 -3.02 -5.99 1.49
C THR A 61 -3.83 -7.26 1.22
N TYR A 62 -4.98 -7.13 0.54
CA TYR A 62 -5.79 -8.27 0.12
C TYR A 62 -5.01 -9.26 -0.76
N ALA A 63 -4.31 -8.75 -1.78
CA ALA A 63 -3.53 -9.61 -2.67
C ALA A 63 -2.45 -10.40 -1.91
N MET A 64 -1.73 -9.76 -0.99
CA MET A 64 -0.72 -10.43 -0.17
C MET A 64 -1.32 -11.51 0.73
N GLN A 65 -2.50 -11.28 1.31
CA GLN A 65 -3.23 -12.29 2.09
C GLN A 65 -3.59 -13.51 1.22
N GLN A 66 -4.08 -13.28 0.00
CA GLN A 66 -4.45 -14.36 -0.93
C GLN A 66 -3.23 -15.14 -1.45
N LEU A 67 -2.04 -14.55 -1.45
CA LEU A 67 -0.78 -15.20 -1.83
C LEU A 67 -0.08 -15.92 -0.67
N GLY A 68 -0.78 -16.12 0.44
CA GLY A 68 -0.35 -16.97 1.55
C GLY A 68 0.39 -16.23 2.67
N ALA A 69 0.44 -14.89 2.68
CA ALA A 69 1.05 -14.16 3.78
C ALA A 69 0.46 -14.61 5.12
N LYS A 70 1.34 -14.96 6.07
CA LYS A 70 0.94 -15.32 7.43
C LYS A 70 0.32 -14.13 8.17
N LYS A 71 0.85 -12.94 7.90
CA LYS A 71 0.39 -11.68 8.45
C LYS A 71 0.72 -10.55 7.49
N VAL A 72 -0.20 -9.61 7.36
CA VAL A 72 0.05 -8.34 6.67
C VAL A 72 -0.26 -7.21 7.64
N ASP A 73 0.76 -6.48 8.07
CA ASP A 73 0.57 -5.21 8.75
C ASP A 73 0.34 -4.13 7.69
N SER A 74 -0.65 -3.27 7.91
CA SER A 74 -1.05 -2.26 6.94
C SER A 74 -1.30 -0.93 7.65
N PHE A 75 -0.81 0.15 7.08
CA PHE A 75 -1.11 1.49 7.57
C PHE A 75 -1.22 2.51 6.43
N ASP A 76 -1.97 3.55 6.68
CA ASP A 76 -2.10 4.71 5.80
C ASP A 76 -2.41 5.97 6.63
N VAL A 77 -2.11 7.14 6.12
CA VAL A 77 -2.43 8.42 6.79
C VAL A 77 -3.91 8.76 6.68
N SER A 78 -4.63 8.15 5.72
CA SER A 78 -6.04 8.41 5.49
C SER A 78 -6.94 7.50 6.32
N SER A 79 -7.73 8.11 7.20
CA SER A 79 -8.74 7.40 7.98
C SER A 79 -9.81 6.75 7.11
N GLU A 80 -10.18 7.39 6.00
CA GLU A 80 -11.16 6.86 5.06
C GLU A 80 -10.64 5.60 4.33
N ALA A 81 -9.37 5.64 3.90
CA ALA A 81 -8.73 4.47 3.30
C ALA A 81 -8.65 3.30 4.30
N ILE A 82 -8.20 3.58 5.52
CA ILE A 82 -8.09 2.57 6.58
C ILE A 82 -9.45 1.96 6.95
N LYS A 83 -10.51 2.75 6.97
CA LYS A 83 -11.87 2.23 7.19
C LYS A 83 -12.23 1.13 6.19
N ARG A 84 -11.88 1.31 4.91
CA ARG A 84 -12.09 0.30 3.87
C ARG A 84 -11.15 -0.89 4.04
N CYS A 85 -9.86 -0.64 4.30
CA CYS A 85 -8.87 -1.69 4.50
C CYS A 85 -9.24 -2.63 5.65
N ARG A 86 -9.82 -2.11 6.72
CA ARG A 86 -10.28 -2.89 7.89
C ARG A 86 -11.35 -3.93 7.58
N GLU A 87 -12.01 -3.85 6.44
CA GLU A 87 -12.95 -4.89 6.01
C GLU A 87 -12.26 -6.25 5.77
N ILE A 88 -10.97 -6.21 5.39
CA ILE A 88 -10.18 -7.43 5.13
C ILE A 88 -8.95 -7.55 6.06
N ASN A 89 -8.57 -6.49 6.72
CA ASN A 89 -7.48 -6.47 7.69
C ASN A 89 -7.89 -5.59 8.90
N PRO A 90 -8.62 -6.17 9.89
CA PRO A 90 -9.14 -5.39 11.03
C PRO A 90 -8.09 -4.64 11.84
N ASP A 91 -6.84 -5.10 11.82
CA ASP A 91 -5.71 -4.51 12.53
C ASP A 91 -5.00 -3.38 11.74
N ALA A 92 -5.50 -3.01 10.57
CA ALA A 92 -4.96 -1.90 9.79
C ALA A 92 -5.05 -0.58 10.59
N ASN A 93 -3.97 0.20 10.57
CA ASN A 93 -3.81 1.38 11.41
C ASN A 93 -3.68 2.67 10.61
N GLU A 94 -4.20 3.76 11.19
CA GLU A 94 -3.81 5.10 10.76
C GLU A 94 -2.38 5.38 11.24
N GLY A 95 -1.55 5.91 10.35
CA GLY A 95 -0.18 6.24 10.69
C GLY A 95 0.60 6.80 9.53
N SER A 96 1.70 7.47 9.84
CA SER A 96 2.62 8.03 8.87
C SER A 96 3.88 7.18 8.72
N ILE A 97 4.43 7.13 7.51
CA ILE A 97 5.75 6.56 7.25
C ILE A 97 6.81 7.20 8.18
N PHE A 98 6.68 8.49 8.48
CA PHE A 98 7.64 9.20 9.33
C PHE A 98 7.61 8.78 10.80
N ASP A 99 6.54 8.14 11.25
CA ASP A 99 6.43 7.58 12.60
C ASP A 99 7.13 6.23 12.75
N LEU A 100 7.52 5.60 11.64
CA LEU A 100 8.22 4.32 11.66
C LEU A 100 9.59 4.45 12.35
N LYS A 101 9.83 3.52 13.27
CA LYS A 101 11.15 3.29 13.88
C LYS A 101 11.78 2.06 13.23
N PRO A 102 13.12 1.98 13.15
CA PRO A 102 13.77 0.79 12.63
C PRO A 102 13.26 -0.49 13.30
N ASN A 103 12.71 -1.39 12.50
CA ASN A 103 12.14 -2.65 12.96
C ASN A 103 12.22 -3.69 11.84
N PRO A 104 13.41 -4.31 11.62
CA PRO A 104 13.68 -5.20 10.48
C PRO A 104 13.09 -6.60 10.70
N VAL A 105 11.77 -6.71 10.74
CA VAL A 105 11.04 -7.96 11.00
C VAL A 105 10.26 -8.49 9.80
N TYR A 106 10.07 -7.68 8.76
CA TYR A 106 9.23 -8.08 7.63
C TYR A 106 10.02 -8.82 6.56
N ASP A 107 9.47 -9.95 6.10
CA ASP A 107 9.97 -10.71 4.95
C ASP A 107 9.77 -9.97 3.64
N PHE A 108 8.65 -9.26 3.52
CA PHE A 108 8.27 -8.48 2.36
C PHE A 108 7.65 -7.16 2.79
N VAL A 109 8.15 -6.08 2.23
CA VAL A 109 7.63 -4.72 2.43
C VAL A 109 7.23 -4.13 1.09
N LEU A 110 6.00 -3.66 1.01
CA LEU A 110 5.45 -2.95 -0.14
C LEU A 110 5.26 -1.47 0.21
N SER A 111 5.63 -0.58 -0.69
CA SER A 111 5.19 0.82 -0.69
C SER A 111 4.84 1.22 -2.13
N TRP A 112 3.56 1.29 -2.42
CA TRP A 112 3.04 1.46 -3.77
C TRP A 112 2.37 2.81 -3.96
N GLY A 113 3.00 3.70 -4.75
CA GLY A 113 2.42 5.00 -5.08
C GLY A 113 2.40 6.00 -3.91
N VAL A 114 3.35 5.91 -2.98
CA VAL A 114 3.33 6.66 -1.72
C VAL A 114 4.52 7.59 -1.54
N LEU A 115 5.73 7.10 -1.76
CA LEU A 115 6.95 7.81 -1.34
C LEU A 115 7.13 9.17 -2.03
N HIS A 116 6.73 9.27 -3.29
CA HIS A 116 6.86 10.50 -4.08
C HIS A 116 5.90 11.63 -3.65
N HIS A 117 4.86 11.32 -2.87
CA HIS A 117 3.97 12.35 -2.29
C HIS A 117 4.57 13.05 -1.07
N ASN A 118 5.73 12.63 -0.60
CA ASN A 118 6.35 13.18 0.59
C ASN A 118 7.43 14.21 0.22
N LYS A 119 7.44 15.36 0.90
CA LYS A 119 8.46 16.42 0.70
C LYS A 119 9.88 15.90 0.88
N ASN A 120 10.08 14.95 1.81
CA ASN A 120 11.36 14.28 2.02
C ASN A 120 11.27 12.81 1.61
N THR A 121 11.25 12.57 0.30
CA THR A 121 11.17 11.23 -0.28
C THR A 121 12.30 10.32 0.18
N ARG A 122 13.52 10.84 0.34
CA ARG A 122 14.68 10.07 0.81
C ARG A 122 14.49 9.56 2.23
N GLU A 123 13.98 10.40 3.12
CA GLU A 123 13.68 10.01 4.50
C GLU A 123 12.56 8.98 4.54
N ALA A 124 11.47 9.22 3.80
CA ALA A 124 10.37 8.26 3.67
C ALA A 124 10.86 6.89 3.19
N PHE A 125 11.73 6.86 2.16
CA PHE A 125 12.37 5.64 1.70
C PHE A 125 13.17 4.95 2.81
N SER A 126 14.02 5.69 3.53
CA SER A 126 14.85 5.14 4.60
C SER A 126 14.00 4.53 5.72
N LYS A 127 12.89 5.18 6.06
CA LYS A 127 11.93 4.68 7.06
C LYS A 127 11.32 3.35 6.66
N VAL A 128 10.85 3.24 5.42
CA VAL A 128 10.27 2.00 4.88
C VAL A 128 11.34 0.91 4.76
N ALA A 129 12.51 1.24 4.24
CA ALA A 129 13.61 0.29 4.10
C ALA A 129 14.09 -0.29 5.44
N SER A 130 14.00 0.48 6.52
CA SER A 130 14.37 0.02 7.87
C SER A 130 13.45 -1.07 8.44
N GLN A 131 12.34 -1.36 7.77
CA GLN A 131 11.37 -2.39 8.18
C GLN A 131 11.70 -3.78 7.61
N VAL A 132 12.52 -3.84 6.56
CA VAL A 132 12.88 -5.09 5.88
C VAL A 132 13.94 -5.83 6.66
N LYS A 133 13.69 -7.10 6.99
CA LYS A 133 14.69 -7.94 7.62
C LYS A 133 15.83 -8.30 6.65
N LYS A 134 16.95 -8.78 7.20
CA LYS A 134 18.03 -9.35 6.39
C LYS A 134 17.47 -10.46 5.47
N ASP A 135 17.86 -10.40 4.21
CA ASP A 135 17.38 -11.33 3.16
C ASP A 135 15.86 -11.20 2.83
N GLY A 136 15.21 -10.14 3.34
CA GLY A 136 13.85 -9.77 2.95
C GLY A 136 13.81 -8.99 1.64
N MET A 137 12.62 -8.71 1.17
CA MET A 137 12.37 -7.98 -0.08
C MET A 137 11.64 -6.67 0.18
N LEU A 138 12.10 -5.60 -0.46
CA LEU A 138 11.41 -4.32 -0.53
C LEU A 138 10.96 -4.06 -1.97
N HIS A 139 9.67 -3.87 -2.17
CA HIS A 139 9.10 -3.49 -3.45
C HIS A 139 8.49 -2.09 -3.37
N ILE A 140 8.94 -1.20 -4.24
CA ILE A 140 8.52 0.20 -4.28
C ILE A 140 8.02 0.54 -5.67
N MET A 141 6.90 1.25 -5.76
CA MET A 141 6.47 1.92 -6.97
C MET A 141 6.36 3.42 -6.69
N VAL A 142 6.96 4.20 -7.56
CA VAL A 142 6.87 5.67 -7.60
C VAL A 142 6.57 6.13 -9.01
N TYR A 143 5.93 7.29 -9.15
CA TYR A 143 5.68 7.87 -10.46
C TYR A 143 6.94 8.56 -11.01
N ASP A 144 7.08 8.54 -12.35
CA ASP A 144 8.11 9.31 -13.05
C ASP A 144 7.75 10.81 -13.04
N LYS A 145 8.74 11.67 -12.93
CA LYS A 145 8.57 13.15 -12.93
C LYS A 145 7.78 13.69 -14.12
N LYS A 146 7.83 13.03 -15.28
CA LYS A 146 7.05 13.44 -16.44
C LYS A 146 5.54 13.31 -16.28
N TYR A 147 5.09 12.57 -15.26
CA TYR A 147 3.67 12.43 -14.90
C TYR A 147 3.26 13.34 -13.74
N ASP A 148 4.20 14.08 -13.11
CA ASP A 148 3.89 15.02 -12.03
C ASP A 148 3.00 16.18 -12.49
N HIS A 149 3.00 16.52 -13.78
CA HIS A 149 2.19 17.61 -14.33
C HIS A 149 0.67 17.32 -14.39
N GLU A 150 0.26 16.07 -14.26
CA GLU A 150 -1.15 15.70 -14.16
C GLU A 150 -1.67 15.75 -12.72
N TYR A 151 -0.78 15.92 -11.74
CA TYR A 151 -1.09 15.90 -10.31
C TYR A 151 -0.65 17.17 -9.56
N ASP A 152 -0.52 18.30 -10.28
CA ASP A 152 -0.22 19.62 -9.67
C ASP A 152 -1.32 20.14 -8.71
N GLY A 153 -2.08 19.26 -8.12
CA GLY A 153 -3.13 19.52 -7.14
C GLY A 153 -2.85 18.98 -5.74
N TYR A 154 -1.60 18.56 -5.43
CA TYR A 154 -1.23 18.06 -4.11
C TYR A 154 -0.12 18.90 -3.46
#